data_a3baa060fc81fc8a052079216fd749d7
#
_entry.id   a3baa060fc81fc8a052079216fd749d7
#
_cell.length_a   1.000
_cell.length_b   1.000
_cell.length_c   1.000
_cell.angle_alpha   90.00
_cell.angle_beta   90.00
_cell.angle_gamma   90.00
#
_symmetry.space_group_name_H-M   'P 1'
#
loop_
_entity.id
_entity.type
_entity.pdbx_description
1 polymer ?
#
loop_
_entity_poly.entity_id
_entity_poly.type
_entity_poly.pdbx_seq_one_letter_code
_entity_poly.pdbx_strand_id
1 'polypeptide(L)'
;GKQIRFAECGGHFALSLDGVGEGFAESKQPHTLEFKTMNDKNFKAMKNLGCKKSKPVYWAQCQIGMHLGDMDRCYFFAVNKNTDEMYGERIKRDRAVGNLLVSKAKNIIFSDTPPAKLNEDPSYWQCRFCSYFAVCHGCKVPEVSCRTCSHVTPEQDGTWSCAKGKPVVTCDEHLFIPQIMPKDFVVTDAGDTFVEYEDQDSGEIIRNENNSQAIFDGRMQNG
;
A
#
# COMPACT_ATOMS: atom_id res chain seq x y z
N GLY A 1 -7.15 -25.97 1.12
CA GLY A 1 -5.69 -25.95 1.35
C GLY A 1 -5.29 -24.65 2.01
N LYS A 2 -4.14 -24.62 2.68
CA LYS A 2 -3.61 -23.37 3.24
C LYS A 2 -2.97 -22.57 2.09
N GLN A 3 -3.26 -21.27 2.04
CA GLN A 3 -2.62 -20.35 1.11
C GLN A 3 -1.14 -20.17 1.48
N ILE A 4 -0.25 -20.19 0.48
CA ILE A 4 1.18 -19.96 0.69
C ILE A 4 1.37 -18.46 0.89
N ARG A 5 1.94 -18.08 2.04
CA ARG A 5 2.19 -16.69 2.39
C ARG A 5 3.66 -16.48 2.68
N PHE A 6 4.23 -15.45 2.09
CA PHE A 6 5.56 -14.94 2.39
C PHE A 6 5.44 -13.60 3.10
N ALA A 7 6.41 -13.30 3.95
CA ALA A 7 6.43 -12.04 4.70
C ALA A 7 7.87 -11.54 4.87
N GLU A 8 8.01 -10.22 4.93
CA GLU A 8 9.20 -9.45 5.29
C GLU A 8 8.85 -8.42 6.36
N CYS A 9 9.86 -7.77 6.93
CA CYS A 9 9.68 -6.75 7.97
C CYS A 9 8.85 -7.29 9.15
N GLY A 10 9.15 -8.50 9.64
CA GLY A 10 8.41 -9.14 10.71
C GLY A 10 6.96 -9.50 10.39
N GLY A 11 6.47 -9.21 9.19
CA GLY A 11 5.08 -9.41 8.79
C GLY A 11 4.35 -8.15 8.36
N HIS A 12 4.95 -6.96 8.52
CA HIS A 12 4.37 -5.69 8.03
C HIS A 12 4.24 -5.66 6.51
N PHE A 13 5.11 -6.38 5.80
CA PHE A 13 5.00 -6.60 4.37
C PHE A 13 4.78 -8.08 4.07
N ALA A 14 3.67 -8.41 3.44
CA ALA A 14 3.33 -9.80 3.16
C ALA A 14 2.66 -9.95 1.79
N LEU A 15 2.85 -11.13 1.19
CA LEU A 15 2.21 -11.55 -0.04
C LEU A 15 1.67 -12.96 0.11
N SER A 16 0.46 -13.20 -0.36
CA SER A 16 -0.11 -14.53 -0.53
C SER A 16 -0.07 -14.91 -2.00
N LEU A 17 0.45 -16.10 -2.28
CA LEU A 17 0.45 -16.67 -3.63
C LEU A 17 -0.87 -17.41 -3.90
N ASP A 18 -1.30 -17.41 -5.15
CA ASP A 18 -2.39 -18.29 -5.59
C ASP A 18 -1.97 -19.77 -5.57
N GLY A 19 -0.67 -20.04 -5.69
CA GLY A 19 -0.11 -21.37 -5.55
C GLY A 19 1.35 -21.48 -5.97
N VAL A 20 1.87 -22.70 -5.93
CA VAL A 20 3.14 -23.10 -6.52
C VAL A 20 2.88 -24.31 -7.41
N GLY A 21 3.33 -24.26 -8.64
CA GLY A 21 3.19 -25.33 -9.63
C GLY A 21 4.53 -25.96 -9.98
N GLU A 22 4.52 -27.28 -10.21
CA GLU A 22 5.66 -28.06 -10.67
C GLU A 22 5.27 -28.91 -11.89
N GLY A 23 6.27 -29.49 -12.58
CA GLY A 23 6.02 -30.38 -13.70
C GLY A 23 5.59 -29.72 -15.00
N PHE A 24 5.91 -28.46 -15.19
CA PHE A 24 5.70 -27.74 -16.45
C PHE A 24 6.55 -28.41 -17.56
N ALA A 25 5.97 -28.58 -18.76
CA ALA A 25 6.63 -29.28 -19.88
C ALA A 25 8.02 -28.73 -20.24
N GLU A 26 8.20 -27.40 -20.12
CA GLU A 26 9.45 -26.73 -20.49
C GLU A 26 10.37 -26.40 -19.30
N SER A 27 10.01 -26.77 -18.08
CA SER A 27 10.84 -26.50 -16.90
C SER A 27 10.49 -27.39 -15.73
N LYS A 28 11.52 -28.05 -15.18
CA LYS A 28 11.41 -28.82 -13.94
C LYS A 28 11.43 -27.98 -12.66
N GLN A 29 11.73 -26.66 -12.78
CA GLN A 29 11.77 -25.78 -11.64
C GLN A 29 10.35 -25.42 -11.15
N PRO A 30 10.14 -25.24 -9.85
CA PRO A 30 8.88 -24.74 -9.34
C PRO A 30 8.61 -23.30 -9.84
N HIS A 31 7.34 -22.99 -10.03
CA HIS A 31 6.86 -21.67 -10.44
C HIS A 31 5.89 -21.15 -9.40
N THR A 32 6.02 -19.89 -9.00
CA THR A 32 4.90 -19.22 -8.36
C THR A 32 3.74 -19.09 -9.34
N LEU A 33 2.52 -19.21 -8.86
CA LEU A 33 1.31 -19.07 -9.68
C LEU A 33 0.61 -17.75 -9.34
N GLU A 34 0.14 -17.08 -10.39
CA GLU A 34 -0.67 -15.86 -10.26
C GLU A 34 -1.83 -15.94 -11.26
N PHE A 35 -3.07 -15.94 -10.76
CA PHE A 35 -4.29 -16.08 -11.55
C PHE A 35 -5.09 -14.78 -11.54
N LYS A 36 -5.50 -14.31 -12.71
CA LYS A 36 -6.31 -13.10 -12.86
C LYS A 36 -7.49 -13.31 -13.79
N THR A 37 -8.61 -12.72 -13.45
CA THR A 37 -9.72 -12.52 -14.38
C THR A 37 -9.75 -11.08 -14.84
N MET A 38 -10.09 -10.83 -16.09
CA MET A 38 -10.15 -9.48 -16.63
C MET A 38 -11.22 -9.35 -17.73
N ASN A 39 -11.66 -8.11 -17.97
CA ASN A 39 -12.56 -7.84 -19.07
C ASN A 39 -11.85 -7.94 -20.42
N ASP A 40 -12.63 -8.04 -21.49
CA ASP A 40 -12.15 -8.24 -22.86
C ASP A 40 -11.09 -7.20 -23.29
N LYS A 41 -11.29 -5.91 -22.99
CA LYS A 41 -10.35 -4.83 -23.31
C LYS A 41 -8.98 -5.06 -22.67
N ASN A 42 -8.95 -5.34 -21.37
CA ASN A 42 -7.72 -5.58 -20.64
C ASN A 42 -7.07 -6.91 -21.04
N PHE A 43 -7.87 -7.94 -21.33
CA PHE A 43 -7.38 -9.23 -21.79
C PHE A 43 -6.67 -9.12 -23.15
N LYS A 44 -7.28 -8.42 -24.11
CA LYS A 44 -6.66 -8.15 -25.42
C LYS A 44 -5.34 -7.37 -25.28
N ALA A 45 -5.30 -6.37 -24.40
CA ALA A 45 -4.05 -5.65 -24.11
C ALA A 45 -2.98 -6.57 -23.49
N MET A 46 -3.37 -7.44 -22.54
CA MET A 46 -2.50 -8.45 -21.95
C MET A 46 -1.90 -9.39 -23.00
N LYS A 47 -2.75 -9.94 -23.86
CA LYS A 47 -2.34 -10.87 -24.92
C LYS A 47 -1.37 -10.26 -25.93
N ASN A 48 -1.56 -8.97 -26.26
CA ASN A 48 -0.74 -8.26 -27.26
C ASN A 48 0.58 -7.71 -26.69
N LEU A 49 0.61 -7.27 -25.43
CA LEU A 49 1.73 -6.54 -24.85
C LEU A 49 2.47 -7.31 -23.75
N GLY A 50 1.90 -8.41 -23.27
CA GLY A 50 2.37 -9.17 -22.12
C GLY A 50 2.08 -8.46 -20.79
N CYS A 51 2.30 -9.18 -19.68
CA CYS A 51 2.00 -8.73 -18.32
C CYS A 51 2.76 -7.45 -17.96
N LYS A 52 4.06 -7.40 -18.21
CA LYS A 52 4.92 -6.27 -17.82
C LYS A 52 4.45 -4.92 -18.38
N LYS A 53 4.04 -4.89 -19.65
CA LYS A 53 3.63 -3.64 -20.32
C LYS A 53 2.15 -3.30 -20.11
N SER A 54 1.28 -4.30 -20.11
CA SER A 54 -0.16 -4.08 -19.99
C SER A 54 -0.62 -3.87 -18.54
N LYS A 55 -0.01 -4.57 -17.59
CA LYS A 55 -0.36 -4.55 -16.15
C LYS A 55 0.89 -4.58 -15.27
N PRO A 56 1.66 -3.49 -15.22
CA PRO A 56 2.92 -3.42 -14.46
C PRO A 56 2.74 -3.76 -12.97
N VAL A 57 1.58 -3.48 -12.38
CA VAL A 57 1.27 -3.83 -10.99
C VAL A 57 1.21 -5.35 -10.80
N TYR A 58 0.60 -6.10 -11.72
CA TYR A 58 0.56 -7.57 -11.65
C TYR A 58 1.95 -8.17 -11.87
N TRP A 59 2.71 -7.58 -12.80
CA TRP A 59 4.09 -7.99 -13.01
C TRP A 59 4.96 -7.75 -11.76
N ALA A 60 4.79 -6.61 -11.08
CA ALA A 60 5.47 -6.33 -9.82
C ALA A 60 5.06 -7.32 -8.71
N GLN A 61 3.79 -7.69 -8.62
CA GLN A 61 3.30 -8.73 -7.71
C GLN A 61 4.00 -10.08 -7.96
N CYS A 62 4.13 -10.49 -9.23
CA CYS A 62 4.87 -11.70 -9.61
C CYS A 62 6.36 -11.61 -9.20
N GLN A 63 7.01 -10.44 -9.41
CA GLN A 63 8.41 -10.23 -9.02
C GLN A 63 8.61 -10.33 -7.50
N ILE A 64 7.70 -9.75 -6.70
CA ILE A 64 7.72 -9.85 -5.24
C ILE A 64 7.53 -11.31 -4.82
N GLY A 65 6.56 -12.02 -5.39
CA GLY A 65 6.30 -13.44 -5.08
C GLY A 65 7.51 -14.33 -5.35
N MET A 66 8.15 -14.16 -6.51
CA MET A 66 9.39 -14.87 -6.86
C MET A 66 10.56 -14.48 -5.94
N HIS A 67 10.66 -13.20 -5.57
CA HIS A 67 11.73 -12.72 -4.70
C HIS A 67 11.62 -13.31 -3.30
N LEU A 68 10.46 -13.19 -2.66
CA LEU A 68 10.21 -13.66 -1.30
C LEU A 68 10.19 -15.18 -1.20
N GLY A 69 9.74 -15.87 -2.26
CA GLY A 69 9.72 -17.34 -2.32
C GLY A 69 11.02 -17.98 -2.82
N ASP A 70 12.04 -17.17 -3.14
CA ASP A 70 13.29 -17.60 -3.78
C ASP A 70 13.09 -18.51 -4.99
N MET A 71 12.13 -18.16 -5.84
CA MET A 71 11.80 -18.86 -7.08
C MET A 71 12.18 -18.02 -8.30
N ASP A 72 12.68 -18.68 -9.36
CA ASP A 72 13.14 -17.97 -10.57
C ASP A 72 12.06 -17.82 -11.64
N ARG A 73 10.87 -18.40 -11.41
CA ARG A 73 9.79 -18.45 -12.39
C ARG A 73 8.44 -18.15 -11.75
N CYS A 74 7.61 -17.41 -12.48
CA CYS A 74 6.19 -17.27 -12.20
C CYS A 74 5.40 -17.68 -13.44
N TYR A 75 4.35 -18.47 -13.27
CA TYR A 75 3.36 -18.72 -14.30
C TYR A 75 2.15 -17.83 -14.04
N PHE A 76 2.05 -16.77 -14.85
CA PHE A 76 0.92 -15.85 -14.83
C PHE A 76 -0.17 -16.38 -15.76
N PHE A 77 -1.38 -16.45 -15.25
CA PHE A 77 -2.52 -16.97 -16.00
C PHE A 77 -3.71 -16.02 -15.92
N ALA A 78 -4.26 -15.65 -17.05
CA ALA A 78 -5.40 -14.76 -17.14
C ALA A 78 -6.57 -15.40 -17.89
N VAL A 79 -7.79 -15.13 -17.41
CA VAL A 79 -9.04 -15.54 -18.05
C VAL A 79 -9.84 -14.31 -18.43
N ASN A 80 -10.29 -14.27 -19.68
CA ASN A 80 -11.25 -13.28 -20.16
C ASN A 80 -12.66 -13.62 -19.64
N LYS A 81 -13.15 -12.86 -18.68
CA LYS A 81 -14.48 -13.10 -18.07
C LYS A 81 -15.69 -12.90 -19.02
N ASN A 82 -15.44 -12.40 -20.23
CA ASN A 82 -16.47 -12.19 -21.24
C ASN A 82 -16.54 -13.33 -22.27
N THR A 83 -15.44 -14.06 -22.50
CA THR A 83 -15.31 -15.05 -23.57
C THR A 83 -14.73 -16.39 -23.12
N ASP A 84 -14.31 -16.49 -21.84
CA ASP A 84 -13.59 -17.64 -21.25
C ASP A 84 -12.25 -17.95 -21.92
N GLU A 85 -11.78 -17.07 -22.82
CA GLU A 85 -10.46 -17.21 -23.45
C GLU A 85 -9.36 -17.14 -22.39
N MET A 86 -8.34 -17.98 -22.54
CA MET A 86 -7.24 -18.13 -21.58
C MET A 86 -5.93 -17.62 -22.18
N TYR A 87 -5.10 -17.02 -21.34
CA TYR A 87 -3.75 -16.57 -21.66
C TYR A 87 -2.79 -16.98 -20.56
N GLY A 88 -1.66 -17.59 -20.95
CA GLY A 88 -0.57 -17.96 -20.04
C GLY A 88 0.73 -17.28 -20.42
N GLU A 89 1.47 -16.77 -19.45
CA GLU A 89 2.78 -16.17 -19.63
C GLU A 89 3.74 -16.64 -18.55
N ARG A 90 4.95 -17.06 -18.96
CA ARG A 90 6.02 -17.38 -18.03
C ARG A 90 6.88 -16.16 -17.80
N ILE A 91 6.84 -15.62 -16.57
CA ILE A 91 7.62 -14.47 -16.13
C ILE A 91 8.90 -14.97 -15.45
N LYS A 92 10.04 -14.42 -15.83
CA LYS A 92 11.33 -14.67 -15.18
C LYS A 92 11.56 -13.66 -14.06
N ARG A 93 12.23 -14.13 -13.00
CA ARG A 93 12.65 -13.28 -11.89
C ARG A 93 13.66 -12.23 -12.36
N ASP A 94 13.41 -11.00 -11.96
CA ASP A 94 14.34 -9.88 -12.03
C ASP A 94 14.76 -9.55 -10.60
N ARG A 95 15.95 -9.98 -10.22
CA ARG A 95 16.46 -9.82 -8.85
C ARG A 95 16.62 -8.35 -8.45
N ALA A 96 17.04 -7.50 -9.39
CA ALA A 96 17.19 -6.07 -9.12
C ALA A 96 15.84 -5.42 -8.81
N VAL A 97 14.81 -5.75 -9.59
CA VAL A 97 13.45 -5.25 -9.36
C VAL A 97 12.88 -5.81 -8.06
N GLY A 98 13.07 -7.09 -7.76
CA GLY A 98 12.63 -7.69 -6.49
C GLY A 98 13.23 -6.96 -5.28
N ASN A 99 14.55 -6.73 -5.28
CA ASN A 99 15.24 -5.96 -4.25
C ASN A 99 14.70 -4.52 -4.12
N LEU A 100 14.50 -3.83 -5.25
CA LEU A 100 13.96 -2.47 -5.27
C LEU A 100 12.56 -2.39 -4.65
N LEU A 101 11.67 -3.33 -5.00
CA LEU A 101 10.30 -3.36 -4.50
C LEU A 101 10.24 -3.65 -2.98
N VAL A 102 11.08 -4.57 -2.48
CA VAL A 102 11.19 -4.85 -1.05
C VAL A 102 11.80 -3.65 -0.29
N SER A 103 12.84 -3.03 -0.83
CA SER A 103 13.43 -1.81 -0.24
C SER A 103 12.41 -0.67 -0.19
N LYS A 104 11.60 -0.50 -1.24
CA LYS A 104 10.50 0.48 -1.25
C LYS A 104 9.48 0.18 -0.15
N ALA A 105 9.09 -1.08 0.04
CA ALA A 105 8.18 -1.47 1.11
C ALA A 105 8.76 -1.15 2.49
N LYS A 106 10.03 -1.48 2.74
CA LYS A 106 10.75 -1.16 3.99
C LYS A 106 10.75 0.35 4.27
N ASN A 107 11.06 1.16 3.26
CA ASN A 107 11.07 2.61 3.40
C ASN A 107 9.68 3.16 3.74
N ILE A 108 8.62 2.62 3.13
CA ILE A 108 7.24 3.05 3.43
C ILE A 108 6.84 2.67 4.86
N ILE A 109 7.23 1.47 5.33
CA ILE A 109 6.86 0.97 6.65
C ILE A 109 7.54 1.73 7.77
N PHE A 110 8.86 2.01 7.62
CA PHE A 110 9.72 2.54 8.68
C PHE A 110 10.10 4.02 8.48
N SER A 111 9.47 4.72 7.55
CA SER A 111 9.70 6.14 7.35
C SER A 111 8.82 6.97 8.27
N ASP A 112 9.38 8.00 8.87
CA ASP A 112 8.67 9.00 9.66
C ASP A 112 7.91 10.02 8.80
N THR A 113 8.14 9.99 7.48
CA THR A 113 7.50 10.88 6.53
C THR A 113 6.82 10.10 5.42
N PRO A 114 5.66 10.55 4.92
CA PRO A 114 5.02 9.90 3.80
C PRO A 114 5.89 9.97 2.54
N PRO A 115 5.84 8.97 1.65
CA PRO A 115 6.52 9.03 0.37
C PRO A 115 5.94 10.15 -0.49
N ALA A 116 6.71 10.61 -1.48
CA ALA A 116 6.23 11.56 -2.48
C ALA A 116 4.93 11.06 -3.14
N LYS A 117 4.05 11.99 -3.47
CA LYS A 117 2.81 11.69 -4.19
C LYS A 117 3.11 10.98 -5.51
N LEU A 118 2.17 10.17 -5.95
CA LEU A 118 2.26 9.52 -7.27
C LEU A 118 2.34 10.55 -8.41
N ASN A 119 1.62 11.67 -8.25
CA ASN A 119 1.66 12.83 -9.13
C ASN A 119 1.17 14.05 -8.35
N GLU A 120 1.72 15.22 -8.61
CA GLU A 120 1.28 16.48 -7.99
C GLU A 120 0.02 17.03 -8.67
N ASP A 121 -0.27 16.65 -9.91
CA ASP A 121 -1.49 17.02 -10.61
C ASP A 121 -2.68 16.14 -10.15
N PRO A 122 -3.70 16.71 -9.48
CA PRO A 122 -4.88 15.96 -9.04
C PRO A 122 -5.70 15.40 -10.21
N SER A 123 -5.55 15.95 -11.42
CA SER A 123 -6.24 15.43 -12.61
C SER A 123 -5.63 14.15 -13.16
N TYR A 124 -4.43 13.76 -12.70
CA TYR A 124 -3.79 12.53 -13.13
C TYR A 124 -4.70 11.32 -12.92
N TRP A 125 -4.85 10.52 -13.98
CA TRP A 125 -5.89 9.50 -14.02
C TRP A 125 -5.85 8.49 -12.87
N GLN A 126 -4.66 8.09 -12.40
CA GLN A 126 -4.56 7.15 -11.27
C GLN A 126 -4.95 7.81 -9.94
N CYS A 127 -4.67 9.09 -9.77
CA CYS A 127 -5.08 9.85 -8.58
C CYS A 127 -6.60 9.96 -8.51
N ARG A 128 -7.27 10.27 -9.63
CA ARG A 128 -8.74 10.39 -9.69
C ARG A 128 -9.51 9.14 -9.28
N PHE A 129 -8.92 7.96 -9.42
CA PHE A 129 -9.52 6.69 -9.01
C PHE A 129 -8.93 6.14 -7.71
N CYS A 130 -8.12 6.93 -7.00
CA CYS A 130 -7.52 6.54 -5.74
C CYS A 130 -8.49 6.80 -4.58
N SER A 131 -8.69 5.80 -3.73
CA SER A 131 -9.53 5.94 -2.52
C SER A 131 -8.97 6.96 -1.53
N TYR A 132 -7.68 7.26 -1.58
CA TYR A 132 -7.03 8.27 -0.75
C TYR A 132 -6.92 9.65 -1.41
N PHE A 133 -7.62 9.87 -2.52
CA PHE A 133 -7.56 11.14 -3.26
C PHE A 133 -7.89 12.34 -2.36
N ALA A 134 -8.93 12.22 -1.55
CA ALA A 134 -9.41 13.31 -0.70
C ALA A 134 -8.39 13.70 0.40
N VAL A 135 -7.59 12.75 0.90
CA VAL A 135 -6.48 13.03 1.82
C VAL A 135 -5.28 13.59 1.08
N CYS A 136 -4.94 13.01 -0.06
CA CYS A 136 -3.71 13.33 -0.79
C CYS A 136 -3.76 14.66 -1.54
N HIS A 137 -4.91 15.01 -2.13
CA HIS A 137 -5.11 16.19 -2.98
C HIS A 137 -6.24 17.12 -2.52
N GLY A 138 -7.03 16.70 -1.53
CA GLY A 138 -8.11 17.48 -0.96
C GLY A 138 -7.76 18.02 0.42
N CYS A 139 -8.81 18.40 1.15
CA CYS A 139 -8.73 18.92 2.51
C CYS A 139 -9.22 17.89 3.56
N LYS A 140 -9.39 16.61 3.20
CA LYS A 140 -9.85 15.60 4.15
C LYS A 140 -8.72 15.10 5.03
N VAL A 141 -8.97 15.11 6.33
CA VAL A 141 -8.06 14.54 7.33
C VAL A 141 -8.08 13.02 7.23
N PRO A 142 -6.94 12.32 7.45
CA PRO A 142 -6.89 10.87 7.47
C PRO A 142 -7.83 10.26 8.51
N GLU A 143 -8.21 9.00 8.33
CA GLU A 143 -8.93 8.23 9.34
C GLU A 143 -8.09 8.08 10.62
N VAL A 144 -8.73 8.20 11.79
CA VAL A 144 -8.08 7.97 13.09
C VAL A 144 -7.79 6.49 13.26
N SER A 145 -6.51 6.15 13.33
CA SER A 145 -6.04 4.79 13.56
C SER A 145 -4.62 4.81 14.14
N CYS A 146 -4.17 3.70 14.68
CA CYS A 146 -2.79 3.59 15.14
C CYS A 146 -1.75 3.85 14.05
N ARG A 147 -2.09 3.66 12.77
CA ARG A 147 -1.20 3.93 11.64
C ARG A 147 -1.06 5.41 11.29
N THR A 148 -1.95 6.24 11.79
CA THR A 148 -1.96 7.69 11.60
C THR A 148 -1.58 8.44 12.88
N CYS A 149 -1.17 7.70 13.93
CA CYS A 149 -0.87 8.24 15.26
C CYS A 149 0.64 8.40 15.47
N SER A 150 1.07 9.58 15.94
CA SER A 150 2.46 9.90 16.27
C SER A 150 3.03 9.09 17.45
N HIS A 151 2.16 8.48 18.27
CA HIS A 151 2.58 7.67 19.41
C HIS A 151 2.88 6.21 19.06
N VAL A 152 2.69 5.81 17.83
CA VAL A 152 2.78 4.41 17.41
C VAL A 152 3.95 4.20 16.46
N THR A 153 4.75 3.18 16.75
CA THR A 153 5.92 2.79 15.94
C THR A 153 5.75 1.36 15.42
N PRO A 154 5.95 1.11 14.11
CA PRO A 154 6.08 -0.23 13.58
C PRO A 154 7.45 -0.80 13.96
N GLU A 155 7.47 -1.92 14.69
CA GLU A 155 8.71 -2.54 15.16
C GLU A 155 9.27 -3.53 14.12
N GLN A 156 10.57 -3.76 14.14
CA GLN A 156 11.28 -4.63 13.19
C GLN A 156 10.81 -6.11 13.27
N ASP A 157 10.30 -6.53 14.41
CA ASP A 157 9.80 -7.89 14.65
C ASP A 157 8.34 -8.08 14.18
N GLY A 158 7.73 -7.03 13.62
CA GLY A 158 6.35 -7.06 13.12
C GLY A 158 5.29 -6.68 14.14
N THR A 159 5.69 -6.36 15.36
CA THR A 159 4.80 -5.80 16.36
C THR A 159 4.63 -4.30 16.18
N TRP A 160 3.75 -3.71 16.95
CA TRP A 160 3.55 -2.28 17.04
C TRP A 160 3.72 -1.87 18.50
N SER A 161 4.49 -0.84 18.75
CA SER A 161 4.59 -0.23 20.08
C SER A 161 3.82 1.09 20.14
N CYS A 162 3.36 1.45 21.33
CA CYS A 162 2.68 2.70 21.59
C CYS A 162 3.36 3.43 22.76
N ALA A 163 3.84 4.64 22.56
CA ALA A 163 4.51 5.44 23.59
C ALA A 163 3.61 5.76 24.80
N LYS A 164 2.29 5.67 24.65
CA LYS A 164 1.30 5.81 25.73
C LYS A 164 1.02 4.51 26.49
N GLY A 165 1.70 3.41 26.12
CA GLY A 165 1.48 2.09 26.75
C GLY A 165 0.09 1.49 26.52
N LYS A 166 -0.65 1.99 25.53
CA LYS A 166 -1.97 1.47 25.17
C LYS A 166 -1.85 0.28 24.23
N PRO A 167 -2.80 -0.66 24.23
CA PRO A 167 -2.89 -1.65 23.17
C PRO A 167 -3.09 -0.94 21.82
N VAL A 168 -2.56 -1.53 20.75
CA VAL A 168 -2.65 -0.94 19.40
C VAL A 168 -4.07 -1.11 18.84
N VAL A 169 -4.94 -0.21 19.28
CA VAL A 169 -6.34 -0.06 18.87
C VAL A 169 -6.66 1.43 18.83
N THR A 170 -7.69 1.83 18.11
CA THR A 170 -8.17 3.22 18.13
C THR A 170 -8.49 3.65 19.55
N CYS A 171 -7.94 4.75 19.99
CA CYS A 171 -8.08 5.28 21.34
C CYS A 171 -8.27 6.80 21.37
N ASP A 172 -8.66 7.32 22.54
CA ASP A 172 -8.88 8.74 22.79
C ASP A 172 -7.57 9.58 22.93
N GLU A 173 -6.41 8.92 23.05
CA GLU A 173 -5.11 9.58 23.11
C GLU A 173 -4.42 9.69 21.72
N HIS A 174 -5.20 9.61 20.65
CA HIS A 174 -4.67 9.71 19.29
C HIS A 174 -4.17 11.14 19.00
N LEU A 175 -2.95 11.21 18.47
CA LEU A 175 -2.32 12.43 17.96
C LEU A 175 -1.89 12.18 16.50
N PHE A 176 -2.39 12.96 15.55
CA PHE A 176 -2.01 12.77 14.15
C PHE A 176 -0.53 12.99 13.91
N ILE A 177 0.04 12.17 13.04
CA ILE A 177 1.35 12.42 12.44
C ILE A 177 1.23 13.69 11.60
N PRO A 178 1.97 14.79 11.91
CA PRO A 178 1.78 16.07 11.23
C PRO A 178 1.99 15.98 9.70
N GLN A 179 2.91 15.14 9.26
CA GLN A 179 3.29 15.01 7.86
C GLN A 179 2.22 14.36 6.95
N ILE A 180 1.22 13.72 7.54
CA ILE A 180 0.10 13.13 6.78
C ILE A 180 -1.14 14.02 6.76
N MET A 181 -1.12 15.14 7.47
CA MET A 181 -2.20 16.10 7.44
C MET A 181 -2.29 16.79 6.07
N PRO A 182 -3.48 17.17 5.61
CA PRO A 182 -3.64 17.95 4.39
C PRO A 182 -2.82 19.25 4.44
N LYS A 183 -2.37 19.72 3.27
CA LYS A 183 -1.51 20.91 3.13
C LYS A 183 -2.13 22.20 3.70
N ASP A 184 -3.46 22.22 3.81
CA ASP A 184 -4.21 23.38 4.33
C ASP A 184 -4.16 23.46 5.86
N PHE A 185 -3.63 22.42 6.53
CA PHE A 185 -3.34 22.41 7.96
C PHE A 185 -1.86 22.69 8.20
N VAL A 186 -1.51 23.95 8.42
CA VAL A 186 -0.11 24.34 8.65
C VAL A 186 0.21 24.24 10.14
N VAL A 187 1.28 23.51 10.49
CA VAL A 187 1.74 23.40 11.88
C VAL A 187 2.25 24.75 12.35
N THR A 188 1.65 25.29 13.41
CA THR A 188 2.05 26.54 14.06
C THR A 188 2.84 26.32 15.35
N ASP A 189 2.55 25.23 16.06
CA ASP A 189 3.28 24.82 17.27
C ASP A 189 3.21 23.30 17.44
N ALA A 190 4.22 22.71 18.09
CA ALA A 190 4.24 21.28 18.36
C ALA A 190 5.08 20.96 19.60
N GLY A 191 4.57 20.03 20.41
CA GLY A 191 5.26 19.44 21.55
C GLY A 191 5.12 17.92 21.57
N ASP A 192 5.62 17.28 22.62
CA ASP A 192 5.58 15.82 22.76
C ASP A 192 4.16 15.25 22.87
N THR A 193 3.19 16.08 23.23
CA THR A 193 1.80 15.67 23.51
C THR A 193 0.76 16.37 22.65
N PHE A 194 1.15 17.35 21.86
CA PHE A 194 0.21 18.12 21.04
C PHE A 194 0.84 18.59 19.73
N VAL A 195 -0.03 18.86 18.76
CA VAL A 195 0.30 19.63 17.55
C VAL A 195 -0.81 20.67 17.34
N GLU A 196 -0.42 21.90 17.06
CA GLU A 196 -1.32 22.97 16.73
C GLU A 196 -1.25 23.27 15.23
N TYR A 197 -2.41 23.40 14.62
CA TYR A 197 -2.54 23.66 13.19
C TYR A 197 -3.32 24.95 12.96
N GLU A 198 -2.91 25.72 11.98
CA GLU A 198 -3.73 26.76 11.37
C GLU A 198 -4.40 26.18 10.12
N ASP A 199 -5.72 26.15 10.12
CA ASP A 199 -6.52 25.82 8.94
C ASP A 199 -6.51 27.03 8.00
N GLN A 200 -5.83 26.91 6.86
CA GLN A 200 -5.61 28.03 5.92
C GLN A 200 -6.89 28.47 5.20
N ASP A 201 -7.93 27.63 5.18
CA ASP A 201 -9.22 27.99 4.58
C ASP A 201 -10.08 28.84 5.51
N SER A 202 -10.07 28.53 6.81
CA SER A 202 -10.89 29.23 7.81
C SER A 202 -10.11 30.21 8.68
N GLY A 203 -8.78 30.09 8.75
CA GLY A 203 -7.93 30.83 9.71
C GLY A 203 -8.09 30.34 11.16
N GLU A 204 -8.77 29.23 11.37
CA GLU A 204 -8.97 28.64 12.70
C GLU A 204 -7.70 27.98 13.21
N ILE A 205 -7.37 28.22 14.49
CA ILE A 205 -6.29 27.49 15.18
C ILE A 205 -6.89 26.27 15.85
N ILE A 206 -6.39 25.09 15.47
CA ILE A 206 -6.85 23.80 15.94
C ILE A 206 -5.73 23.10 16.70
N ARG A 207 -5.92 22.89 18.01
CA ARG A 207 -4.98 22.14 18.84
C ARG A 207 -5.37 20.68 18.94
N ASN A 208 -4.58 19.82 18.35
CA ASN A 208 -4.68 18.36 18.47
C ASN A 208 -3.78 17.89 19.62
N GLU A 209 -4.35 17.63 20.77
CA GLU A 209 -3.64 17.14 21.96
C GLU A 209 -4.03 15.72 22.31
N ASN A 210 -5.32 15.38 22.19
CA ASN A 210 -5.92 14.06 22.33
C ASN A 210 -7.18 14.00 21.48
N ASN A 211 -7.81 12.82 21.41
CA ASN A 211 -9.13 12.64 20.83
C ASN A 211 -9.29 13.30 19.44
N SER A 212 -8.33 13.03 18.57
CA SER A 212 -8.34 13.53 17.18
C SER A 212 -9.66 13.28 16.46
N GLN A 213 -10.38 12.20 16.81
CA GLN A 213 -11.69 11.90 16.25
C GLN A 213 -12.68 13.05 16.48
N ALA A 214 -12.80 13.52 17.72
CA ALA A 214 -13.73 14.60 18.06
C ALA A 214 -13.28 15.98 17.52
N ILE A 215 -11.96 16.22 17.51
CA ILE A 215 -11.39 17.49 17.05
C ILE A 215 -11.61 17.69 15.55
N PHE A 216 -11.42 16.62 14.76
CA PHE A 216 -11.51 16.65 13.30
C PHE A 216 -12.79 16.03 12.75
N ASP A 217 -13.82 15.81 13.58
CA ASP A 217 -15.09 15.27 13.14
C ASP A 217 -15.69 16.11 12.00
N GLY A 218 -16.20 15.45 10.96
CA GLY A 218 -16.68 16.12 9.75
C GLY A 218 -15.60 16.51 8.72
N ARG A 219 -14.31 16.53 9.11
CA ARG A 219 -13.17 16.78 8.21
C ARG A 219 -12.46 15.50 7.79
N MET A 220 -12.83 14.36 8.37
CA MET A 220 -12.23 13.05 8.07
C MET A 220 -12.74 12.45 6.78
N GLN A 221 -11.89 11.61 6.17
CA GLN A 221 -12.32 10.71 5.14
C GLN A 221 -13.05 9.54 5.80
N ASN A 222 -14.35 9.43 5.55
CA ASN A 222 -15.10 8.24 5.88
C ASN A 222 -14.73 7.13 4.90
N GLY A 223 -14.31 5.97 5.40
CA GLY A 223 -13.91 4.78 4.63
C GLY A 223 -15.04 4.15 3.82
#